data_433a7cb77c33b18799e2224fe90c4d6c
#
_entry.id   433a7cb77c33b18799e2224fe90c4d6c
#
_cell.length_a   1.000
_cell.length_b   1.000
_cell.length_c   1.000
_cell.angle_alpha   90.00
_cell.angle_beta   90.00
_cell.angle_gamma   90.00
#
_symmetry.space_group_name_H-M   'P 1'
#
loop_
_entity.id
_entity.type
_entity.pdbx_description
1 polymer ?
#
loop_
_entity_poly.entity_id
_entity_poly.type
_entity_poly.pdbx_seq_one_letter_code
_entity_poly.pdbx_strand_id
1 'polypeptide(L)'
;MSNESTPLDPPAQEEPQPHLGRIIKTGPARRRSAAWYGGDDRNTYLHRAWMRRGIPDHAFDGRPQIAIANTASDLAPCNSHLDEVAQSVKNGVYEAGGIPYNLPIISLGETTVRTTAMLWRNMMAMAAEELFRANPVDGLVLLGGCDKTIPALLMAAA
;
A
#
# COMPACT_ATOMS: atom_id res chain seq x y z
N MET A 1 -3.79 -52.79 -33.58
CA MET A 1 -4.43 -51.60 -33.03
C MET A 1 -3.61 -51.17 -31.84
N SER A 2 -2.69 -50.28 -32.05
CA SER A 2 -1.74 -49.76 -31.06
C SER A 2 -2.37 -48.54 -30.40
N ASN A 3 -2.58 -48.62 -29.11
CA ASN A 3 -3.18 -47.57 -28.27
C ASN A 3 -2.00 -46.66 -27.80
N GLU A 4 -1.73 -45.56 -28.47
CA GLU A 4 -0.78 -44.54 -28.05
C GLU A 4 -1.45 -43.70 -26.98
N SER A 5 -1.05 -43.89 -25.74
CA SER A 5 -1.42 -43.02 -24.63
C SER A 5 -0.61 -41.72 -24.70
N THR A 6 -1.28 -40.61 -24.99
CA THR A 6 -0.73 -39.26 -24.93
C THR A 6 -0.24 -38.98 -23.50
N PRO A 7 1.00 -38.52 -23.30
CA PRO A 7 1.46 -38.08 -21.95
C PRO A 7 0.65 -36.90 -21.47
N LEU A 8 0.16 -36.99 -20.22
CA LEU A 8 -0.47 -35.88 -19.54
C LEU A 8 0.60 -34.81 -19.24
N ASP A 9 0.34 -33.60 -19.67
CA ASP A 9 1.19 -32.45 -19.30
C ASP A 9 1.30 -32.35 -17.77
N PRO A 10 2.50 -32.04 -17.25
CA PRO A 10 2.69 -31.83 -15.83
C PRO A 10 1.82 -30.67 -15.35
N PRO A 11 1.26 -30.73 -14.13
CA PRO A 11 0.45 -29.63 -13.58
C PRO A 11 1.26 -28.32 -13.58
N ALA A 12 0.63 -27.26 -14.05
CA ALA A 12 1.20 -25.93 -14.03
C ALA A 12 1.69 -25.60 -12.60
N GLN A 13 2.96 -25.29 -12.46
CA GLN A 13 3.53 -24.89 -11.18
C GLN A 13 2.90 -23.56 -10.80
N GLU A 14 2.11 -23.55 -9.73
CA GLU A 14 1.64 -22.32 -9.10
C GLU A 14 2.84 -21.47 -8.71
N GLU A 15 2.99 -20.30 -9.32
CA GLU A 15 4.02 -19.34 -8.90
C GLU A 15 3.75 -18.95 -7.43
N PRO A 16 4.78 -19.02 -6.56
CA PRO A 16 4.62 -18.70 -5.15
C PRO A 16 4.15 -17.23 -5.01
N GLN A 17 3.02 -17.05 -4.33
CA GLN A 17 2.49 -15.73 -3.97
C GLN A 17 3.59 -14.92 -3.25
N PRO A 18 3.82 -13.67 -3.62
CA PRO A 18 4.84 -12.86 -2.97
C PRO A 18 4.46 -12.61 -1.51
N HIS A 19 5.19 -13.26 -0.60
CA HIS A 19 5.04 -12.99 0.83
C HIS A 19 5.50 -11.56 1.14
N LEU A 20 4.67 -10.81 1.85
CA LEU A 20 5.06 -9.53 2.44
C LEU A 20 6.33 -9.73 3.30
N GLY A 21 7.33 -8.89 3.11
CA GLY A 21 8.60 -8.94 3.84
C GLY A 21 9.84 -9.11 2.97
N ARG A 22 9.72 -9.42 1.67
CA ARG A 22 10.86 -9.35 0.74
C ARG A 22 10.92 -7.99 0.07
N ILE A 23 12.01 -7.27 0.29
CA ILE A 23 12.40 -6.15 -0.59
C ILE A 23 12.72 -6.76 -1.96
N ILE A 24 11.74 -6.81 -2.81
CA ILE A 24 11.91 -7.30 -4.17
C ILE A 24 12.52 -6.15 -4.96
N LYS A 25 13.81 -6.25 -5.30
CA LYS A 25 14.42 -5.39 -6.32
C LYS A 25 13.78 -5.71 -7.65
N THR A 26 12.77 -4.94 -8.04
CA THR A 26 11.93 -5.29 -9.17
C THR A 26 12.00 -4.22 -10.24
N GLY A 27 12.28 -4.65 -11.45
CA GLY A 27 12.01 -3.85 -12.63
C GLY A 27 10.51 -3.57 -12.79
N PRO A 28 10.10 -2.68 -13.70
CA PRO A 28 8.71 -2.24 -13.88
C PRO A 28 7.69 -3.38 -13.99
N ALA A 29 8.06 -4.50 -14.60
CA ALA A 29 7.19 -5.66 -14.80
C ALA A 29 6.88 -6.48 -13.53
N ARG A 30 7.55 -6.21 -12.41
CA ARG A 30 7.39 -6.96 -11.16
C ARG A 30 6.79 -6.12 -10.03
N ARG A 31 6.32 -4.92 -10.29
CA ARG A 31 5.62 -4.11 -9.29
C ARG A 31 4.28 -4.73 -8.96
N ARG A 32 3.90 -4.68 -7.69
CA ARG A 32 2.60 -5.19 -7.23
C ARG A 32 1.44 -4.49 -7.96
N SER A 33 1.53 -3.19 -8.14
CA SER A 33 0.53 -2.40 -8.86
C SER A 33 0.33 -2.82 -10.31
N ALA A 34 1.35 -3.41 -10.95
CA ALA A 34 1.26 -3.88 -12.34
C ALA A 34 0.19 -4.96 -12.53
N ALA A 35 -0.08 -5.79 -11.50
CA ALA A 35 -1.15 -6.78 -11.55
C ALA A 35 -2.56 -6.16 -11.63
N TRP A 36 -2.73 -4.93 -11.16
CA TRP A 36 -4.00 -4.18 -11.22
C TRP A 36 -4.11 -3.24 -12.40
N TYR A 37 -2.99 -2.61 -12.80
CA TYR A 37 -3.00 -1.51 -13.75
C TYR A 37 -2.23 -1.77 -15.05
N GLY A 38 -1.39 -2.81 -15.09
CA GLY A 38 -0.44 -3.01 -16.18
C GLY A 38 -0.93 -3.86 -17.36
N GLY A 39 -2.09 -4.51 -17.24
CA GLY A 39 -2.65 -5.38 -18.28
C GLY A 39 -3.55 -4.65 -19.27
N ASP A 40 -3.94 -5.37 -20.34
CA ASP A 40 -4.87 -4.91 -21.37
C ASP A 40 -6.25 -5.59 -21.27
N ASP A 41 -6.46 -6.41 -20.23
CA ASP A 41 -7.72 -7.09 -20.00
C ASP A 41 -8.81 -6.16 -19.42
N ARG A 42 -10.05 -6.66 -19.43
CA ARG A 42 -11.21 -5.91 -18.96
C ARG A 42 -11.10 -5.47 -17.50
N ASN A 43 -10.55 -6.33 -16.61
CA ASN A 43 -10.45 -6.03 -15.20
C ASN A 43 -9.46 -4.89 -14.96
N THR A 44 -8.30 -4.93 -15.60
CA THR A 44 -7.30 -3.87 -15.55
C THR A 44 -7.86 -2.54 -16.08
N TYR A 45 -8.64 -2.57 -17.17
CA TYR A 45 -9.33 -1.38 -17.65
C TYR A 45 -10.30 -0.80 -16.61
N LEU A 46 -11.11 -1.65 -15.96
CA LEU A 46 -12.05 -1.22 -14.93
C LEU A 46 -11.33 -0.62 -13.72
N HIS A 47 -10.23 -1.23 -13.26
CA HIS A 47 -9.43 -0.69 -12.15
C HIS A 47 -8.91 0.72 -12.47
N ARG A 48 -8.32 0.92 -13.65
CA ARG A 48 -7.88 2.25 -14.09
C ARG A 48 -9.04 3.24 -14.21
N ALA A 49 -10.16 2.82 -14.77
CA ALA A 49 -11.33 3.68 -14.96
C ALA A 49 -11.90 4.21 -13.62
N TRP A 50 -11.94 3.36 -12.58
CA TRP A 50 -12.38 3.78 -11.26
C TRP A 50 -11.40 4.73 -10.59
N MET A 51 -10.10 4.47 -10.69
CA MET A 51 -9.06 5.30 -10.10
C MET A 51 -8.92 6.67 -10.75
N ARG A 52 -9.30 6.81 -12.02
CA ARG A 52 -9.28 8.10 -12.75
C ARG A 52 -10.17 9.19 -12.16
N ARG A 53 -10.98 8.90 -11.17
CA ARG A 53 -11.77 9.89 -10.42
C ARG A 53 -10.89 10.75 -9.50
N GLY A 54 -9.95 11.48 -10.03
CA GLY A 54 -9.05 12.36 -9.28
C GLY A 54 -7.57 12.00 -9.43
N ILE A 55 -7.28 10.94 -10.21
CA ILE A 55 -5.92 10.54 -10.54
C ILE A 55 -5.73 10.71 -12.06
N PRO A 56 -4.68 11.40 -12.52
CA PRO A 56 -4.46 11.61 -13.95
C PRO A 56 -4.12 10.32 -14.70
N ASP A 57 -4.43 10.27 -15.99
CA ASP A 57 -4.25 9.07 -16.83
C ASP A 57 -2.81 8.54 -16.85
N HIS A 58 -1.82 9.43 -16.82
CA HIS A 58 -0.41 9.04 -16.79
C HIS A 58 0.02 8.35 -15.48
N ALA A 59 -0.82 8.33 -14.44
CA ALA A 59 -0.53 7.60 -13.20
C ALA A 59 -0.39 6.09 -13.40
N PHE A 60 -0.93 5.56 -14.50
CA PHE A 60 -0.97 4.12 -14.78
C PHE A 60 -0.04 3.69 -15.91
N ASP A 61 0.96 4.50 -16.25
CA ASP A 61 1.97 4.26 -17.28
C ASP A 61 3.16 3.38 -16.83
N GLY A 62 3.00 2.66 -15.74
CA GLY A 62 4.04 1.81 -15.16
C GLY A 62 4.87 2.48 -14.06
N ARG A 63 4.49 3.68 -13.60
CA ARG A 63 5.14 4.34 -12.45
C ARG A 63 4.85 3.64 -11.14
N PRO A 64 5.76 3.68 -10.16
CA PRO A 64 5.49 3.11 -8.85
C PRO A 64 4.35 3.83 -8.14
N GLN A 65 3.46 3.07 -7.56
CA GLN A 65 2.31 3.55 -6.78
C GLN A 65 2.71 3.57 -5.30
N ILE A 66 2.77 4.74 -4.68
CA ILE A 66 3.28 4.94 -3.32
C ILE A 66 2.16 5.37 -2.40
N ALA A 67 1.85 4.59 -1.37
CA ALA A 67 0.91 5.00 -0.35
C ALA A 67 1.63 5.80 0.75
N ILE A 68 1.01 6.90 1.14
CA ILE A 68 1.40 7.71 2.29
C ILE A 68 0.46 7.31 3.43
N ALA A 69 0.93 6.45 4.32
CA ALA A 69 0.20 6.02 5.50
C ALA A 69 0.13 7.19 6.50
N ASN A 70 -0.97 7.93 6.43
CA ASN A 70 -1.12 9.21 7.13
C ASN A 70 -2.01 9.05 8.37
N THR A 71 -1.46 9.39 9.52
CA THR A 71 -2.15 9.36 10.81
C THR A 71 -2.59 10.75 11.28
N ALA A 72 -2.83 11.69 10.37
CA ALA A 72 -3.33 13.01 10.70
C ALA A 72 -4.67 12.92 11.46
N SER A 73 -4.80 13.70 12.54
CA SER A 73 -6.03 13.80 13.33
C SER A 73 -5.99 15.02 14.26
N ASP A 74 -7.04 15.80 14.28
CA ASP A 74 -7.19 16.91 15.20
C ASP A 74 -7.28 16.47 16.66
N LEU A 75 -7.76 15.23 16.89
CA LEU A 75 -7.86 14.64 18.23
C LEU A 75 -6.53 14.03 18.72
N ALA A 76 -5.51 14.00 17.88
CA ALA A 76 -4.15 13.58 18.22
C ALA A 76 -3.17 14.74 17.95
N PRO A 77 -2.93 15.64 18.92
CA PRO A 77 -2.17 16.88 18.68
C PRO A 77 -0.77 16.65 18.08
N CYS A 78 -0.14 15.52 18.41
CA CYS A 78 1.16 15.13 17.83
C CYS A 78 1.08 14.85 16.32
N ASN A 79 -0.11 14.55 15.79
CA ASN A 79 -0.35 14.17 14.40
C ASN A 79 -1.15 15.21 13.62
N SER A 80 -1.64 16.28 14.25
CA SER A 80 -2.57 17.23 13.63
C SER A 80 -2.00 17.94 12.39
N HIS A 81 -0.69 18.14 12.33
CA HIS A 81 0.01 18.79 11.22
C HIS A 81 0.37 17.84 10.06
N LEU A 82 0.11 16.54 10.18
CA LEU A 82 0.60 15.55 9.21
C LEU A 82 -0.07 15.63 7.84
N ASP A 83 -1.24 16.25 7.71
CA ASP A 83 -1.83 16.50 6.39
C ASP A 83 -0.99 17.49 5.56
N GLU A 84 -0.43 18.51 6.19
CA GLU A 84 0.49 19.45 5.53
C GLU A 84 1.80 18.74 5.14
N VAL A 85 2.33 17.90 6.03
CA VAL A 85 3.51 17.07 5.76
C VAL A 85 3.22 16.10 4.61
N ALA A 86 2.06 15.47 4.60
CA ALA A 86 1.66 14.55 3.54
C ALA A 86 1.63 15.23 2.17
N GLN A 87 1.25 16.51 2.10
CA GLN A 87 1.30 17.25 0.84
C GLN A 87 2.74 17.46 0.35
N SER A 88 3.65 17.74 1.26
CA SER A 88 5.09 17.86 0.93
C SER A 88 5.66 16.51 0.47
N VAL A 89 5.28 15.42 1.13
CA VAL A 89 5.67 14.06 0.73
C VAL A 89 5.13 13.70 -0.65
N LYS A 90 3.87 14.08 -0.99
CA LYS A 90 3.33 13.89 -2.33
C LYS A 90 4.19 14.56 -3.40
N ASN A 91 4.62 15.79 -3.16
CA ASN A 91 5.47 16.52 -4.08
C ASN A 91 6.80 15.76 -4.31
N GLY A 92 7.46 15.31 -3.24
CA GLY A 92 8.69 14.54 -3.34
C GLY A 92 8.52 13.20 -4.07
N VAL A 93 7.39 12.52 -3.88
CA VAL A 93 7.08 11.28 -4.61
C VAL A 93 6.90 11.55 -6.10
N TYR A 94 6.21 12.65 -6.47
CA TYR A 94 6.08 13.06 -7.88
C TYR A 94 7.43 13.42 -8.49
N GLU A 95 8.26 14.17 -7.79
CA GLU A 95 9.62 14.52 -8.23
C GLU A 95 10.49 13.28 -8.46
N ALA A 96 10.32 12.25 -7.62
CA ALA A 96 10.98 10.96 -7.78
C ALA A 96 10.38 10.07 -8.88
N GLY A 97 9.33 10.53 -9.57
CA GLY A 97 8.68 9.81 -10.67
C GLY A 97 7.64 8.77 -10.22
N GLY A 98 7.25 8.75 -8.95
CA GLY A 98 6.17 7.91 -8.42
C GLY A 98 4.80 8.58 -8.46
N ILE A 99 3.78 7.83 -8.09
CA ILE A 99 2.40 8.33 -7.93
C ILE A 99 2.01 8.19 -6.47
N PRO A 100 1.78 9.29 -5.73
CA PRO A 100 1.46 9.25 -4.32
C PRO A 100 -0.05 9.13 -4.07
N TYR A 101 -0.41 8.35 -3.07
CA TYR A 101 -1.78 8.23 -2.55
C TYR A 101 -1.79 8.49 -1.05
N ASN A 102 -2.66 9.39 -0.60
CA ASN A 102 -2.91 9.54 0.83
C ASN A 102 -3.75 8.35 1.31
N LEU A 103 -3.24 7.60 2.27
CA LEU A 103 -3.91 6.45 2.88
C LEU A 103 -4.16 6.78 4.36
N PRO A 104 -5.38 7.15 4.75
CA PRO A 104 -5.70 7.43 6.13
C PRO A 104 -5.53 6.20 7.02
N ILE A 105 -4.81 6.39 8.13
CA ILE A 105 -4.59 5.35 9.14
C ILE A 105 -5.16 5.83 10.47
N ILE A 106 -5.55 4.89 11.34
CA ILE A 106 -6.04 5.17 12.68
C ILE A 106 -5.02 6.01 13.46
N SER A 107 -5.50 7.07 14.11
CA SER A 107 -4.69 7.97 14.92
C SER A 107 -5.28 8.09 16.32
N LEU A 108 -4.49 7.75 17.34
CA LEU A 108 -4.86 7.89 18.74
C LEU A 108 -3.72 8.57 19.52
N GLY A 109 -4.01 9.74 20.07
CA GLY A 109 -3.05 10.52 20.84
C GLY A 109 -3.03 10.11 22.32
N GLU A 110 -1.87 9.86 22.90
CA GLU A 110 -1.71 9.53 24.32
C GLU A 110 -2.29 10.60 25.25
N THR A 111 -2.25 11.86 24.83
CA THR A 111 -2.73 12.99 25.62
C THR A 111 -4.25 13.08 25.74
N THR A 112 -4.98 12.47 24.80
CA THR A 112 -6.45 12.57 24.72
C THR A 112 -7.15 11.25 25.02
N VAL A 113 -6.44 10.13 24.94
CA VAL A 113 -6.99 8.79 25.17
C VAL A 113 -6.78 8.35 26.62
N ARG A 114 -7.83 7.87 27.28
CA ARG A 114 -7.78 7.23 28.60
C ARG A 114 -8.03 5.73 28.41
N THR A 115 -7.33 4.82 29.07
CA THR A 115 -6.25 4.98 30.07
C THR A 115 -4.92 5.34 29.38
N THR A 116 -4.62 4.72 28.23
CA THR A 116 -3.41 4.90 27.42
C THR A 116 -3.69 4.43 25.99
N ALA A 117 -3.14 5.10 25.01
CA ALA A 117 -3.23 4.70 23.60
C ALA A 117 -2.50 3.35 23.32
N MET A 118 -1.67 2.88 24.26
CA MET A 118 -0.97 1.59 24.18
C MET A 118 -1.93 0.41 23.96
N LEU A 119 -3.12 0.46 24.56
CA LEU A 119 -4.13 -0.62 24.45
C LEU A 119 -4.60 -0.85 22.99
N TRP A 120 -4.56 0.17 22.17
CA TRP A 120 -4.99 0.11 20.76
C TRP A 120 -3.86 -0.03 19.76
N ARG A 121 -2.59 0.05 20.19
CA ARG A 121 -1.44 0.00 19.30
C ARG A 121 -1.46 -1.23 18.38
N ASN A 122 -1.75 -2.40 18.93
CA ASN A 122 -1.79 -3.64 18.14
C ASN A 122 -2.94 -3.64 17.13
N MET A 123 -4.12 -3.14 17.53
CA MET A 123 -5.25 -2.99 16.62
C MET A 123 -4.92 -2.03 15.47
N MET A 124 -4.27 -0.91 15.77
CA MET A 124 -3.79 0.03 14.75
C MET A 124 -2.81 -0.63 13.78
N ALA A 125 -1.87 -1.42 14.29
CA ALA A 125 -0.91 -2.15 13.47
C ALA A 125 -1.62 -3.15 12.56
N MET A 126 -2.53 -3.97 13.08
CA MET A 126 -3.31 -4.93 12.30
C MET A 126 -4.15 -4.25 11.21
N ALA A 127 -4.85 -3.17 11.54
CA ALA A 127 -5.67 -2.43 10.59
C ALA A 127 -4.80 -1.78 9.49
N ALA A 128 -3.64 -1.23 9.84
CA ALA A 128 -2.72 -0.65 8.87
C ALA A 128 -2.11 -1.73 7.96
N GLU A 129 -1.71 -2.88 8.50
CA GLU A 129 -1.22 -4.02 7.73
C GLU A 129 -2.25 -4.47 6.69
N GLU A 130 -3.52 -4.64 7.07
CA GLU A 130 -4.59 -5.01 6.14
C GLU A 130 -4.78 -3.98 5.03
N LEU A 131 -4.70 -2.69 5.33
CA LEU A 131 -4.76 -1.63 4.32
C LEU A 131 -3.57 -1.69 3.35
N PHE A 132 -2.36 -1.98 3.86
CA PHE A 132 -1.16 -2.14 3.03
C PHE A 132 -1.25 -3.38 2.13
N ARG A 133 -1.83 -4.47 2.66
CA ARG A 133 -2.05 -5.71 1.91
C ARG A 133 -3.15 -5.58 0.87
N ALA A 134 -4.24 -4.90 1.20
CA ALA A 134 -5.41 -4.81 0.32
C ALA A 134 -5.20 -3.89 -0.87
N ASN A 135 -4.40 -2.82 -0.72
CA ASN A 135 -4.24 -1.82 -1.77
C ASN A 135 -3.09 -2.16 -2.74
N PRO A 136 -3.26 -1.87 -4.03
CA PRO A 136 -2.27 -2.18 -5.08
C PRO A 136 -1.13 -1.15 -5.10
N VAL A 137 -0.37 -1.04 -4.02
CA VAL A 137 0.75 -0.11 -3.87
C VAL A 137 2.09 -0.84 -3.88
N ASP A 138 3.12 -0.16 -4.38
CA ASP A 138 4.47 -0.69 -4.56
C ASP A 138 5.42 -0.28 -3.44
N GLY A 139 5.04 0.72 -2.64
CA GLY A 139 5.83 1.22 -1.53
C GLY A 139 5.00 2.06 -0.59
N LEU A 140 5.57 2.31 0.60
CA LEU A 140 4.91 3.03 1.70
C LEU A 140 5.81 4.16 2.20
N VAL A 141 5.20 5.29 2.52
CA VAL A 141 5.76 6.33 3.38
C VAL A 141 4.91 6.39 4.65
N LEU A 142 5.51 6.24 5.81
CA LEU A 142 4.82 6.20 7.09
C LEU A 142 4.88 7.58 7.76
N LEU A 143 3.74 8.19 8.01
CA LEU A 143 3.62 9.46 8.72
C LEU A 143 2.98 9.24 10.08
N GLY A 144 3.76 9.42 11.14
CA GLY A 144 3.31 9.31 12.51
C GLY A 144 4.11 10.23 13.41
N GLY A 145 3.45 10.93 14.33
CA GLY A 145 4.06 11.87 15.27
C GLY A 145 3.95 11.44 16.74
N CYS A 146 3.10 10.46 17.04
CA CYS A 146 2.86 10.03 18.42
C CYS A 146 3.64 8.75 18.77
N ASP A 147 4.02 8.62 20.01
CA ASP A 147 4.86 7.54 20.54
C ASP A 147 4.25 6.12 20.44
N LYS A 148 2.94 6.00 20.29
CA LYS A 148 2.26 4.70 20.04
C LYS A 148 1.94 4.51 18.55
N THR A 149 1.73 5.58 17.81
CA THR A 149 1.42 5.55 16.38
C THR A 149 2.62 5.10 15.55
N ILE A 150 3.80 5.64 15.85
CA ILE A 150 5.04 5.26 15.14
C ILE A 150 5.34 3.77 15.23
N PRO A 151 5.39 3.15 16.46
CA PRO A 151 5.58 1.71 16.55
C PRO A 151 4.48 0.89 15.86
N ALA A 152 3.22 1.33 15.90
CA ALA A 152 2.13 0.64 15.20
C ALA A 152 2.36 0.61 13.68
N LEU A 153 2.75 1.73 13.08
CA LEU A 153 3.07 1.80 11.66
C LEU A 153 4.28 0.93 11.29
N LEU A 154 5.32 0.93 12.13
CA LEU A 154 6.50 0.09 11.90
C LEU A 154 6.16 -1.40 12.01
N MET A 155 5.35 -1.80 12.99
CA MET A 155 4.86 -3.17 13.12
C MET A 155 4.04 -3.61 11.90
N ALA A 156 3.22 -2.72 11.36
CA ALA A 156 2.39 -2.99 10.19
C ALA A 156 3.20 -3.12 8.89
N ALA A 157 4.35 -2.47 8.81
CA ALA A 157 5.18 -2.43 7.61
C ALA A 157 6.28 -3.50 7.59
N ALA A 158 6.57 -4.14 8.75
CA ALA A 158 7.59 -5.18 8.87
C ALA A 158 7.09 -6.55 8.40
#